data_5a9ad806b4764340a52687b1285443c9
#
_entry.id   5a9ad806b4764340a52687b1285443c9
#
_cell.length_a   1.000
_cell.length_b   1.000
_cell.length_c   1.000
_cell.angle_alpha   90.00
_cell.angle_beta   90.00
_cell.angle_gamma   90.00
#
_symmetry.space_group_name_H-M   'P 1'
#
loop_
_entity.id
_entity.type
_entity.pdbx_description
1 polymer ?
#
loop_
_entity_poly.entity_id
_entity_poly.type
_entity_poly.pdbx_seq_one_letter_code
_entity_poly.pdbx_strand_id
1 'polypeptide(L)'
;KDVADRFVREGVPVRPNRGNILSADGKLMASSLPEYRIYMDFKAGGHQKDTMLMNHLTEICEGLHKIFPDRSVAQFKSHMLKGRKKGSRNYLIYPKRISYIQYKEAKRLPVFNLNKYKGGFHELAYNQRKKPFGSLAARTLGDVYADTAQGAKNGIELAFDSLLKGREGITHRQKVMNKYLNIVDRPPVDGCDIITTIDVDMQDICEKALVDKLKELEAVSGVAILMDVPTGDVKAIVNMTRGQDGNYYEMRNLAISNLQEPGSTFKTASIMVALEDGKVTPDYIVDTGNGIKMMYGQTMRDHNWHRGGYGAIDVNRIM
;
A
#
# COMPACT_ATOMS: atom_id res chain seq x y z
N LYS A 1 -2.59 -1.86 -50.06
CA LYS A 1 -3.26 -1.64 -48.75
C LYS A 1 -3.01 -2.79 -47.78
N ASP A 2 -3.09 -4.06 -48.18
CA ASP A 2 -3.05 -5.22 -47.29
C ASP A 2 -1.69 -5.56 -46.62
N VAL A 3 -0.57 -5.03 -47.09
CA VAL A 3 0.75 -5.29 -46.49
C VAL A 3 1.07 -4.29 -45.38
N ALA A 4 0.51 -3.07 -45.42
CA ALA A 4 0.73 -2.06 -44.40
C ALA A 4 -0.07 -2.41 -43.11
N ASP A 5 -1.26 -2.98 -43.28
CA ASP A 5 -2.17 -3.34 -42.15
C ASP A 5 -1.66 -4.51 -41.31
N ARG A 6 -0.82 -5.40 -41.88
CA ARG A 6 -0.17 -6.50 -41.14
C ARG A 6 0.86 -6.06 -40.09
N PHE A 7 1.26 -4.80 -40.09
CA PHE A 7 2.28 -4.26 -39.18
C PHE A 7 1.71 -3.29 -38.14
N VAL A 8 0.40 -3.10 -38.11
CA VAL A 8 -0.30 -2.30 -37.10
C VAL A 8 -0.69 -3.24 -35.94
N ARG A 9 -0.09 -3.05 -34.77
CA ARG A 9 -0.63 -3.62 -33.53
C ARG A 9 -1.58 -2.60 -32.93
N GLU A 10 -2.86 -2.80 -33.15
CA GLU A 10 -3.91 -1.97 -32.59
C GLU A 10 -4.12 -2.29 -31.10
N GLY A 11 -4.49 -1.24 -30.34
CA GLY A 11 -5.04 -1.41 -29.01
C GLY A 11 -4.04 -1.85 -27.92
N VAL A 12 -2.77 -1.41 -28.00
CA VAL A 12 -1.85 -1.64 -26.89
C VAL A 12 -2.23 -0.75 -25.70
N PRO A 13 -2.65 -1.31 -24.55
CA PRO A 13 -3.02 -0.50 -23.39
C PRO A 13 -1.79 0.19 -22.80
N VAL A 14 -1.95 1.45 -22.44
CA VAL A 14 -0.99 2.23 -21.64
C VAL A 14 -1.59 2.43 -20.26
N ARG A 15 -0.92 1.90 -19.26
CA ARG A 15 -1.38 1.98 -17.88
C ARG A 15 -1.19 3.38 -17.32
N PRO A 16 -2.21 3.93 -16.63
CA PRO A 16 -2.07 5.16 -15.87
C PRO A 16 -1.22 4.93 -14.62
N ASN A 17 -0.77 6.02 -14.02
CA ASN A 17 -0.22 5.99 -12.67
C ASN A 17 -1.38 5.91 -11.66
N ARG A 18 -1.23 5.03 -10.67
CA ARG A 18 -2.17 4.94 -9.56
C ARG A 18 -1.96 6.13 -8.63
N GLY A 19 -3.04 6.83 -8.26
CA GLY A 19 -3.03 7.96 -7.34
C GLY A 19 -2.45 7.60 -5.96
N ASN A 20 -2.03 8.59 -5.23
CA ASN A 20 -1.45 8.43 -3.89
C ASN A 20 -2.52 8.38 -2.82
N ILE A 21 -2.17 7.83 -1.65
CA ILE A 21 -2.93 8.01 -0.42
C ILE A 21 -2.11 8.88 0.51
N LEU A 22 -2.69 9.97 0.96
CA LEU A 22 -2.07 11.01 1.76
C LEU A 22 -2.69 11.07 3.15
N SER A 23 -1.90 11.45 4.14
CA SER A 23 -2.39 11.83 5.46
C SER A 23 -3.11 13.19 5.42
N ALA A 24 -3.70 13.60 6.52
CA ALA A 24 -4.39 14.87 6.65
C ALA A 24 -3.49 16.09 6.35
N ASP A 25 -2.20 15.99 6.65
CA ASP A 25 -1.18 17.02 6.40
C ASP A 25 -0.41 16.82 5.07
N GLY A 26 -0.88 15.93 4.20
CA GLY A 26 -0.32 15.71 2.86
C GLY A 26 0.92 14.83 2.79
N LYS A 27 1.30 14.13 3.87
CA LYS A 27 2.40 13.17 3.84
C LYS A 27 1.99 11.92 3.04
N LEU A 28 2.90 11.37 2.23
CA LEU A 28 2.65 10.18 1.43
C LEU A 28 2.52 8.92 2.31
N MET A 29 1.31 8.38 2.45
CA MET A 29 1.07 7.12 3.18
C MET A 29 1.15 5.89 2.26
N ALA A 30 0.70 6.01 1.01
CA ALA A 30 0.92 5.01 -0.02
C ALA A 30 1.13 5.69 -1.38
N SER A 31 2.17 5.26 -2.11
CA SER A 31 2.52 5.84 -3.42
C SER A 31 3.05 4.77 -4.36
N SER A 32 2.86 4.97 -5.66
CA SER A 32 3.40 4.09 -6.69
C SER A 32 4.76 4.62 -7.15
N LEU A 33 5.81 3.87 -6.87
CA LEU A 33 7.16 4.21 -7.29
C LEU A 33 7.63 3.27 -8.40
N PRO A 34 8.24 3.80 -9.48
CA PRO A 34 8.79 2.98 -10.53
C PRO A 34 10.01 2.21 -10.02
N GLU A 35 9.98 0.89 -10.19
CA GLU A 35 11.12 0.00 -10.02
C GLU A 35 11.48 -0.59 -11.36
N TYR A 36 12.73 -0.99 -11.54
CA TYR A 36 13.25 -1.45 -12.81
C TYR A 36 13.90 -2.80 -12.66
N ARG A 37 13.77 -3.65 -13.68
CA ARG A 37 14.70 -4.75 -13.95
C ARG A 37 15.54 -4.41 -15.15
N ILE A 38 16.83 -4.64 -15.08
CA ILE A 38 17.79 -4.32 -16.12
C ILE A 38 18.27 -5.60 -16.82
N TYR A 39 18.29 -5.52 -18.14
CA TYR A 39 18.60 -6.64 -19.01
C TYR A 39 19.65 -6.26 -20.04
N MET A 40 20.32 -7.28 -20.59
CA MET A 40 21.25 -7.17 -21.72
C MET A 40 20.77 -8.05 -22.87
N ASP A 41 20.65 -7.48 -24.05
CA ASP A 41 20.58 -8.21 -25.32
C ASP A 41 22.01 -8.39 -25.87
N PHE A 42 22.54 -9.60 -25.72
CA PHE A 42 23.89 -9.92 -26.19
C PHE A 42 23.99 -10.05 -27.72
N LYS A 43 22.87 -10.12 -28.43
CA LYS A 43 22.83 -10.16 -29.91
C LYS A 43 22.64 -8.79 -30.56
N ALA A 44 22.27 -7.76 -29.80
CA ALA A 44 22.16 -6.41 -30.33
C ALA A 44 23.54 -5.87 -30.75
N GLY A 45 23.60 -4.98 -31.76
CA GLY A 45 24.81 -4.28 -32.19
C GLY A 45 25.90 -5.13 -32.83
N GLY A 46 25.68 -6.43 -32.97
CA GLY A 46 26.60 -7.35 -33.67
C GLY A 46 28.02 -7.40 -33.10
N HIS A 47 29.00 -7.65 -33.92
CA HIS A 47 30.39 -7.83 -33.52
C HIS A 47 31.04 -6.58 -32.92
N GLN A 48 30.71 -5.42 -33.47
CA GLN A 48 31.25 -4.15 -32.96
C GLN A 48 30.87 -3.91 -31.49
N LYS A 49 29.61 -4.15 -31.11
CA LYS A 49 29.17 -4.03 -29.71
C LYS A 49 29.82 -5.09 -28.80
N ASP A 50 29.98 -6.31 -29.30
CA ASP A 50 30.62 -7.38 -28.53
C ASP A 50 32.07 -7.05 -28.20
N THR A 51 32.83 -6.50 -29.15
CA THR A 51 34.20 -5.99 -28.93
C THR A 51 34.20 -4.85 -27.90
N MET A 52 33.29 -3.86 -28.03
CA MET A 52 33.18 -2.76 -27.07
C MET A 52 32.82 -3.28 -25.65
N LEU A 53 31.91 -4.24 -25.53
CA LEU A 53 31.53 -4.84 -24.26
C LEU A 53 32.73 -5.55 -23.61
N MET A 54 33.53 -6.25 -24.37
CA MET A 54 34.71 -6.97 -23.83
C MET A 54 35.81 -5.99 -23.41
N ASN A 55 36.03 -4.91 -24.14
CA ASN A 55 37.02 -3.89 -23.81
C ASN A 55 36.67 -3.16 -22.51
N HIS A 56 35.37 -2.92 -22.24
CA HIS A 56 34.91 -2.21 -21.05
C HIS A 56 34.34 -3.14 -19.97
N LEU A 57 34.48 -4.47 -20.10
CA LEU A 57 33.81 -5.41 -19.20
C LEU A 57 34.20 -5.22 -17.73
N THR A 58 35.46 -4.95 -17.46
CA THR A 58 35.95 -4.72 -16.08
C THR A 58 35.35 -3.45 -15.51
N GLU A 59 35.41 -2.34 -16.24
CA GLU A 59 34.84 -1.05 -15.86
C GLU A 59 33.32 -1.13 -15.61
N ILE A 60 32.58 -1.86 -16.48
CA ILE A 60 31.16 -2.11 -16.30
C ILE A 60 30.89 -2.88 -15.01
N CYS A 61 31.67 -3.94 -14.74
CA CYS A 61 31.48 -4.76 -13.54
C CYS A 61 31.86 -4.03 -12.25
N GLU A 62 32.85 -3.15 -12.28
CA GLU A 62 33.21 -2.26 -11.18
C GLU A 62 32.08 -1.25 -10.91
N GLY A 63 31.55 -0.63 -11.96
CA GLY A 63 30.40 0.25 -11.87
C GLY A 63 29.14 -0.45 -11.33
N LEU A 64 28.87 -1.66 -11.78
CA LEU A 64 27.77 -2.47 -11.25
C LEU A 64 27.97 -2.84 -9.78
N HIS A 65 29.21 -3.17 -9.37
CA HIS A 65 29.52 -3.44 -7.96
C HIS A 65 29.33 -2.19 -7.09
N LYS A 66 29.71 -1.01 -7.58
CA LYS A 66 29.49 0.25 -6.86
C LYS A 66 28.00 0.54 -6.63
N ILE A 67 27.16 0.23 -7.62
CA ILE A 67 25.70 0.41 -7.54
C ILE A 67 25.06 -0.71 -6.69
N PHE A 68 25.56 -1.93 -6.77
CA PHE A 68 25.05 -3.13 -6.11
C PHE A 68 26.15 -3.85 -5.32
N PRO A 69 26.49 -3.36 -4.13
CA PRO A 69 27.63 -3.89 -3.36
C PRO A 69 27.42 -5.31 -2.81
N ASP A 70 26.21 -5.84 -2.87
CA ASP A 70 25.91 -7.23 -2.50
C ASP A 70 26.46 -8.29 -3.49
N ARG A 71 27.04 -7.87 -4.61
CA ARG A 71 27.73 -8.73 -5.58
C ARG A 71 29.13 -8.19 -5.90
N SER A 72 30.11 -9.07 -5.87
CA SER A 72 31.49 -8.71 -6.22
C SER A 72 31.68 -8.46 -7.73
N VAL A 73 32.73 -7.74 -8.08
CA VAL A 73 33.15 -7.50 -9.47
C VAL A 73 33.33 -8.82 -10.22
N ALA A 74 33.95 -9.82 -9.57
CA ALA A 74 34.18 -11.15 -10.15
C ALA A 74 32.85 -11.89 -10.44
N GLN A 75 31.86 -11.76 -9.55
CA GLN A 75 30.53 -12.33 -9.75
C GLN A 75 29.80 -11.68 -10.93
N PHE A 76 29.84 -10.35 -11.06
CA PHE A 76 29.28 -9.66 -12.22
C PHE A 76 29.98 -10.07 -13.52
N LYS A 77 31.32 -10.15 -13.50
CA LYS A 77 32.10 -10.56 -14.68
C LYS A 77 31.74 -11.98 -15.15
N SER A 78 31.71 -12.93 -14.22
CA SER A 78 31.28 -14.32 -14.53
C SER A 78 29.85 -14.37 -15.07
N HIS A 79 28.93 -13.60 -14.44
CA HIS A 79 27.53 -13.53 -14.85
C HIS A 79 27.38 -12.95 -16.27
N MET A 80 28.04 -11.84 -16.58
CA MET A 80 28.01 -11.21 -17.90
C MET A 80 28.59 -12.13 -19.00
N LEU A 81 29.74 -12.79 -18.73
CA LEU A 81 30.35 -13.76 -19.65
C LEU A 81 29.44 -14.95 -19.91
N LYS A 82 28.74 -15.47 -18.89
CA LYS A 82 27.74 -16.52 -19.02
C LYS A 82 26.58 -16.12 -19.93
N GLY A 83 26.08 -14.90 -19.77
CA GLY A 83 25.03 -14.33 -20.63
C GLY A 83 25.47 -14.17 -22.07
N ARG A 84 26.69 -13.68 -22.27
CA ARG A 84 27.36 -13.57 -23.60
C ARG A 84 27.46 -14.91 -24.27
N LYS A 85 28.00 -15.96 -23.58
CA LYS A 85 28.13 -17.33 -24.12
C LYS A 85 26.78 -17.90 -24.54
N LYS A 86 25.70 -17.63 -23.80
CA LYS A 86 24.34 -18.03 -24.16
C LYS A 86 23.78 -17.28 -25.37
N GLY A 87 24.30 -16.12 -25.69
CA GLY A 87 23.73 -15.23 -26.71
C GLY A 87 22.30 -14.84 -26.43
N SER A 88 21.94 -14.62 -25.17
CA SER A 88 20.57 -14.28 -24.76
C SER A 88 20.21 -12.87 -25.21
N ARG A 89 18.98 -12.69 -25.70
CA ARG A 89 18.43 -11.36 -26.04
C ARG A 89 17.79 -10.66 -24.86
N ASN A 90 17.53 -11.38 -23.77
CA ASN A 90 16.88 -10.84 -22.57
C ASN A 90 17.53 -11.43 -21.32
N TYR A 91 18.83 -11.09 -21.12
CA TYR A 91 19.60 -11.60 -20.01
C TYR A 91 19.53 -10.64 -18.81
N LEU A 92 18.95 -11.11 -17.71
CA LEU A 92 18.81 -10.32 -16.49
C LEU A 92 20.18 -10.03 -15.87
N ILE A 93 20.58 -8.76 -15.78
CA ILE A 93 21.90 -8.34 -15.27
C ILE A 93 21.95 -8.47 -13.74
N TYR A 94 20.87 -8.05 -13.07
CA TYR A 94 20.76 -8.07 -11.61
C TYR A 94 19.40 -8.65 -11.17
N PRO A 95 19.36 -9.59 -10.20
CA PRO A 95 18.17 -10.39 -9.93
C PRO A 95 17.04 -9.60 -9.23
N LYS A 96 17.39 -8.56 -8.45
CA LYS A 96 16.42 -7.75 -7.71
C LYS A 96 15.90 -6.63 -8.61
N ARG A 97 14.74 -6.07 -8.25
CA ARG A 97 14.28 -4.79 -8.80
C ARG A 97 15.11 -3.67 -8.21
N ILE A 98 15.35 -2.63 -8.99
CA ILE A 98 16.20 -1.50 -8.65
C ILE A 98 15.42 -0.19 -8.72
N SER A 99 15.86 0.80 -7.96
CA SER A 99 15.27 2.14 -7.96
C SER A 99 15.59 2.91 -9.26
N TYR A 100 14.87 3.99 -9.50
CA TYR A 100 15.15 4.90 -10.62
C TYR A 100 16.57 5.47 -10.58
N ILE A 101 17.09 5.79 -9.39
CA ILE A 101 18.46 6.31 -9.21
C ILE A 101 19.47 5.25 -9.67
N GLN A 102 19.37 4.05 -9.14
CA GLN A 102 20.24 2.93 -9.51
C GLN A 102 20.17 2.60 -11.01
N TYR A 103 18.96 2.64 -11.60
CA TYR A 103 18.79 2.47 -13.05
C TYR A 103 19.53 3.57 -13.83
N LYS A 104 19.41 4.84 -13.42
CA LYS A 104 20.10 5.96 -14.07
C LYS A 104 21.61 5.84 -13.96
N GLU A 105 22.13 5.41 -12.83
CA GLU A 105 23.56 5.17 -12.64
C GLU A 105 24.05 4.01 -13.52
N ALA A 106 23.33 2.88 -13.54
CA ALA A 106 23.66 1.76 -14.42
C ALA A 106 23.65 2.17 -15.90
N LYS A 107 22.69 2.97 -16.32
CA LYS A 107 22.58 3.47 -17.70
C LYS A 107 23.72 4.38 -18.14
N ARG A 108 24.50 4.96 -17.21
CA ARG A 108 25.68 5.78 -17.51
C ARG A 108 26.92 4.95 -17.80
N LEU A 109 26.92 3.67 -17.48
CA LEU A 109 28.08 2.79 -17.70
C LEU A 109 28.38 2.62 -19.18
N PRO A 110 29.65 2.37 -19.55
CA PRO A 110 30.04 2.12 -20.94
C PRO A 110 29.16 1.04 -21.58
N VAL A 111 28.86 1.18 -22.86
CA VAL A 111 27.94 0.32 -23.63
C VAL A 111 26.48 0.41 -23.18
N PHE A 112 26.19 0.53 -21.88
CA PHE A 112 24.81 0.68 -21.36
C PHE A 112 24.21 2.06 -21.69
N ASN A 113 25.05 3.08 -21.87
CA ASN A 113 24.66 4.43 -22.30
C ASN A 113 24.22 4.52 -23.76
N LEU A 114 24.51 3.50 -24.56
CA LEU A 114 24.07 3.42 -25.94
C LEU A 114 22.57 3.08 -26.02
N ASN A 115 21.95 3.34 -27.19
CA ASN A 115 20.57 2.92 -27.38
C ASN A 115 20.49 1.37 -27.37
N LYS A 116 19.31 0.85 -27.05
CA LYS A 116 19.08 -0.60 -26.87
C LYS A 116 19.42 -1.47 -28.10
N TYR A 117 19.37 -0.90 -29.30
CA TYR A 117 19.67 -1.62 -30.53
C TYR A 117 21.18 -1.69 -30.80
N LYS A 118 21.94 -0.70 -30.33
CA LYS A 118 23.40 -0.65 -30.46
C LYS A 118 24.10 -1.27 -29.23
N GLY A 119 23.70 -0.88 -28.02
CA GLY A 119 24.32 -1.32 -26.75
C GLY A 119 23.71 -2.59 -26.17
N GLY A 120 22.44 -2.88 -26.47
CA GLY A 120 21.73 -4.06 -25.93
C GLY A 120 21.18 -3.88 -24.52
N PHE A 121 21.59 -2.84 -23.79
CA PHE A 121 21.03 -2.57 -22.46
C PHE A 121 19.59 -2.06 -22.56
N HIS A 122 18.70 -2.68 -21.81
CA HIS A 122 17.30 -2.26 -21.74
C HIS A 122 16.71 -2.57 -20.36
N GLU A 123 15.62 -1.89 -20.07
CA GLU A 123 14.92 -2.01 -18.82
C GLU A 123 13.48 -2.46 -19.01
N LEU A 124 12.93 -3.03 -17.93
CA LEU A 124 11.51 -3.24 -17.78
C LEU A 124 11.07 -2.53 -16.51
N ALA A 125 10.19 -1.54 -16.67
CA ALA A 125 9.65 -0.77 -15.55
C ALA A 125 8.47 -1.48 -14.91
N TYR A 126 8.40 -1.41 -13.59
CA TYR A 126 7.31 -1.91 -12.76
C TYR A 126 6.86 -0.78 -11.85
N ASN A 127 5.58 -0.54 -11.75
CA ASN A 127 5.03 0.35 -10.72
C ASN A 127 4.78 -0.48 -9.47
N GLN A 128 5.57 -0.24 -8.43
CA GLN A 128 5.38 -0.89 -7.14
C GLN A 128 4.71 0.05 -6.14
N ARG A 129 3.64 -0.44 -5.50
CA ARG A 129 3.00 0.28 -4.41
C ARG A 129 3.88 0.22 -3.17
N LYS A 130 4.24 1.36 -2.63
CA LYS A 130 5.08 1.52 -1.43
C LYS A 130 4.31 2.27 -0.36
N LYS A 131 4.54 1.89 0.89
CA LYS A 131 4.08 2.58 2.09
C LYS A 131 5.32 3.17 2.78
N PRO A 132 5.59 4.49 2.65
CA PRO A 132 6.81 5.10 3.18
C PRO A 132 6.96 4.95 4.69
N PHE A 133 5.85 4.90 5.43
CA PHE A 133 5.83 4.71 6.88
C PHE A 133 5.76 3.22 7.31
N GLY A 134 6.10 2.30 6.40
CA GLY A 134 6.17 0.87 6.71
C GLY A 134 4.84 0.25 7.11
N SER A 135 4.76 -0.26 8.35
CA SER A 135 3.57 -0.92 8.89
C SER A 135 2.51 0.04 9.41
N LEU A 136 2.82 1.33 9.54
CA LEU A 136 1.92 2.33 10.14
C LEU A 136 0.60 2.40 9.36
N ALA A 137 -0.52 2.15 10.04
CA ALA A 137 -1.87 2.07 9.48
C ALA A 137 -1.97 1.11 8.25
N ALA A 138 -1.09 0.12 8.15
CA ALA A 138 -0.93 -0.70 6.95
C ALA A 138 -2.21 -1.46 6.57
N ARG A 139 -2.99 -1.90 7.55
CA ARG A 139 -4.25 -2.62 7.31
C ARG A 139 -5.41 -1.70 6.97
N THR A 140 -5.40 -0.49 7.50
CA THR A 140 -6.37 0.56 7.13
C THR A 140 -6.12 1.05 5.71
N LEU A 141 -4.87 1.33 5.36
CA LEU A 141 -4.50 1.68 3.99
C LEU A 141 -4.84 0.54 3.01
N GLY A 142 -4.55 -0.68 3.40
CA GLY A 142 -4.78 -1.85 2.58
C GLY A 142 -3.63 -2.17 1.64
N ASP A 143 -3.82 -3.19 0.81
CA ASP A 143 -2.83 -3.72 -0.12
C ASP A 143 -3.37 -3.78 -1.54
N VAL A 144 -2.48 -3.80 -2.51
CA VAL A 144 -2.75 -4.11 -3.91
C VAL A 144 -2.18 -5.47 -4.29
N TYR A 145 -2.65 -6.06 -5.37
CA TYR A 145 -2.04 -7.26 -5.91
C TYR A 145 -0.65 -6.98 -6.47
N ALA A 146 0.22 -8.00 -6.48
CA ALA A 146 1.56 -7.88 -7.05
C ALA A 146 1.54 -7.52 -8.54
N ASP A 147 0.56 -8.03 -9.27
CA ASP A 147 0.17 -7.50 -10.56
C ASP A 147 -0.90 -6.42 -10.33
N THR A 148 -0.50 -5.17 -10.51
CA THR A 148 -1.39 -4.01 -10.30
C THR A 148 -2.60 -3.98 -11.23
N ALA A 149 -2.61 -4.79 -12.30
CA ALA A 149 -3.79 -4.96 -13.16
C ALA A 149 -4.96 -5.64 -12.43
N GLN A 150 -4.67 -6.44 -11.40
CA GLN A 150 -5.70 -7.10 -10.60
C GLN A 150 -6.36 -6.16 -9.57
N GLY A 151 -5.87 -4.91 -9.46
CA GLY A 151 -6.43 -3.89 -8.56
C GLY A 151 -6.00 -4.04 -7.11
N ALA A 152 -6.86 -3.57 -6.20
CA ALA A 152 -6.62 -3.56 -4.76
C ALA A 152 -7.25 -4.77 -4.06
N LYS A 153 -6.71 -5.13 -2.89
CA LYS A 153 -7.15 -6.29 -2.09
C LYS A 153 -8.11 -5.91 -0.98
N ASN A 154 -7.82 -4.84 -0.26
CA ASN A 154 -8.54 -4.44 0.96
C ASN A 154 -8.25 -2.98 1.32
N GLY A 155 -8.86 -2.51 2.41
CA GLY A 155 -8.64 -1.20 3.00
C GLY A 155 -9.06 -0.03 2.10
N ILE A 156 -8.46 1.13 2.33
CA ILE A 156 -8.67 2.35 1.54
C ILE A 156 -8.30 2.11 0.07
N GLU A 157 -7.26 1.32 -0.19
CA GLU A 157 -6.87 0.93 -1.54
C GLU A 157 -8.04 0.31 -2.32
N LEU A 158 -8.81 -0.60 -1.69
CA LEU A 158 -9.96 -1.24 -2.33
C LEU A 158 -11.18 -0.34 -2.34
N ALA A 159 -11.49 0.34 -1.23
CA ALA A 159 -12.65 1.20 -1.13
C ALA A 159 -12.65 2.32 -2.18
N PHE A 160 -11.48 2.84 -2.52
CA PHE A 160 -11.29 3.92 -3.49
C PHE A 160 -10.58 3.45 -4.77
N ASP A 161 -10.57 2.14 -5.07
CA ASP A 161 -9.85 1.61 -6.24
C ASP A 161 -10.29 2.26 -7.55
N SER A 162 -11.57 2.54 -7.71
CA SER A 162 -12.13 3.20 -8.91
C SER A 162 -11.55 4.59 -9.16
N LEU A 163 -11.21 5.34 -8.10
CA LEU A 163 -10.60 6.66 -8.19
C LEU A 163 -9.08 6.56 -8.33
N LEU A 164 -8.47 5.68 -7.52
CA LEU A 164 -7.02 5.52 -7.47
C LEU A 164 -6.42 4.93 -8.75
N LYS A 165 -7.10 3.99 -9.41
CA LYS A 165 -6.54 3.25 -10.57
C LYS A 165 -6.41 4.08 -11.85
N GLY A 166 -7.15 5.19 -11.98
CA GLY A 166 -7.20 5.97 -13.21
C GLY A 166 -7.89 5.23 -14.39
N ARG A 167 -7.63 5.70 -15.60
CA ARG A 167 -8.16 5.11 -16.84
C ARG A 167 -7.05 4.80 -17.83
N GLU A 168 -7.05 3.60 -18.37
CA GLU A 168 -6.06 3.16 -19.35
C GLU A 168 -6.16 3.97 -20.65
N GLY A 169 -5.00 4.31 -21.18
CA GLY A 169 -4.83 4.82 -22.54
C GLY A 169 -4.74 3.69 -23.54
N ILE A 170 -4.76 4.05 -24.81
CA ILE A 170 -4.61 3.14 -25.94
C ILE A 170 -3.56 3.71 -26.87
N THR A 171 -2.59 2.90 -27.28
CA THR A 171 -1.61 3.23 -28.31
C THR A 171 -1.60 2.15 -29.37
N HIS A 172 -1.28 2.54 -30.60
CA HIS A 172 -0.94 1.58 -31.63
C HIS A 172 0.48 1.79 -32.11
N ARG A 173 1.08 0.73 -32.62
CA ARG A 173 2.42 0.77 -33.18
C ARG A 173 2.33 0.80 -34.69
N GLN A 174 2.70 1.92 -35.29
CA GLN A 174 2.68 2.11 -36.74
C GLN A 174 4.10 2.23 -37.29
N LYS A 175 4.34 1.61 -38.44
CA LYS A 175 5.59 1.80 -39.18
C LYS A 175 5.49 3.05 -40.04
N VAL A 176 6.30 4.06 -39.70
CA VAL A 176 6.44 5.29 -40.52
C VAL A 176 7.82 5.29 -41.13
N MET A 177 7.89 5.19 -42.48
CA MET A 177 9.11 4.93 -43.20
C MET A 177 9.86 3.67 -42.69
N ASN A 178 11.10 3.80 -42.19
CA ASN A 178 11.88 2.69 -41.64
C ASN A 178 11.89 2.65 -40.12
N LYS A 179 11.02 3.39 -39.44
CA LYS A 179 10.91 3.43 -37.96
C LYS A 179 9.53 3.02 -37.51
N TYR A 180 9.45 2.33 -36.39
CA TYR A 180 8.19 2.07 -35.69
C TYR A 180 7.96 3.18 -34.65
N LEU A 181 6.84 3.87 -34.76
CA LEU A 181 6.39 4.89 -33.83
C LEU A 181 5.21 4.34 -33.03
N ASN A 182 5.16 4.65 -31.74
CA ASN A 182 3.97 4.45 -30.94
C ASN A 182 3.10 5.71 -31.06
N ILE A 183 1.94 5.56 -31.65
CA ILE A 183 0.95 6.63 -31.80
C ILE A 183 -0.06 6.45 -30.66
N VAL A 184 -0.36 7.55 -29.97
CA VAL A 184 -1.31 7.56 -28.86
C VAL A 184 -2.69 7.84 -29.43
N ASP A 185 -3.57 6.84 -29.36
CA ASP A 185 -4.97 6.98 -29.78
C ASP A 185 -5.81 7.64 -28.70
N ARG A 186 -5.57 7.23 -27.46
CA ARG A 186 -6.16 7.81 -26.26
C ARG A 186 -5.11 7.86 -25.15
N PRO A 187 -4.79 9.04 -24.61
CA PRO A 187 -3.85 9.14 -23.49
C PRO A 187 -4.41 8.48 -22.23
N PRO A 188 -3.58 7.88 -21.39
CA PRO A 188 -3.98 7.42 -20.06
C PRO A 188 -4.36 8.64 -19.20
N VAL A 189 -5.32 8.43 -18.29
CA VAL A 189 -5.69 9.41 -17.26
C VAL A 189 -5.26 8.85 -15.93
N ASP A 190 -4.32 9.50 -15.27
CA ASP A 190 -3.81 9.09 -13.97
C ASP A 190 -4.92 9.07 -12.90
N GLY A 191 -4.74 8.24 -11.88
CA GLY A 191 -5.66 8.16 -10.75
C GLY A 191 -5.64 9.41 -9.89
N CYS A 192 -6.75 9.67 -9.21
CA CYS A 192 -6.84 10.75 -8.24
C CYS A 192 -6.13 10.36 -6.94
N ASP A 193 -5.52 11.34 -6.29
CA ASP A 193 -5.01 11.18 -4.93
C ASP A 193 -6.16 11.18 -3.92
N ILE A 194 -6.03 10.41 -2.85
CA ILE A 194 -6.96 10.34 -1.72
C ILE A 194 -6.30 10.97 -0.50
N ILE A 195 -6.87 12.04 0.00
CA ILE A 195 -6.46 12.64 1.27
C ILE A 195 -7.32 12.03 2.37
N THR A 196 -6.68 11.44 3.37
CA THR A 196 -7.33 10.84 4.54
C THR A 196 -7.38 11.84 5.69
N THR A 197 -8.15 11.51 6.71
CA THR A 197 -8.18 12.26 7.98
C THR A 197 -7.09 11.79 8.94
N ILE A 198 -6.34 10.74 8.62
CA ILE A 198 -5.28 10.17 9.46
C ILE A 198 -4.13 11.16 9.59
N ASP A 199 -3.73 11.41 10.83
CA ASP A 199 -2.53 12.15 11.19
C ASP A 199 -1.41 11.15 11.51
N VAL A 200 -0.29 11.27 10.80
CA VAL A 200 0.82 10.30 10.91
C VAL A 200 1.45 10.32 12.31
N ASP A 201 1.58 11.49 12.91
CA ASP A 201 2.23 11.65 14.21
C ASP A 201 1.31 11.11 15.33
N MET A 202 0.00 11.39 15.25
CA MET A 202 -1.00 10.82 16.17
C MET A 202 -1.09 9.30 16.02
N GLN A 203 -1.05 8.79 14.80
CA GLN A 203 -1.04 7.34 14.52
C GLN A 203 0.17 6.66 15.17
N ASP A 204 1.38 7.24 15.04
CA ASP A 204 2.61 6.71 15.62
C ASP A 204 2.56 6.71 17.17
N ILE A 205 2.08 7.81 17.77
CA ILE A 205 1.90 7.90 19.22
C ILE A 205 0.91 6.85 19.73
N CYS A 206 -0.24 6.72 19.05
CA CYS A 206 -1.25 5.73 19.43
C CYS A 206 -0.71 4.30 19.27
N GLU A 207 0.05 4.01 18.21
CA GLU A 207 0.66 2.71 18.00
C GLU A 207 1.63 2.34 19.12
N LYS A 208 2.53 3.25 19.48
CA LYS A 208 3.49 3.05 20.57
C LYS A 208 2.78 2.83 21.90
N ALA A 209 1.84 3.70 22.25
CA ALA A 209 1.09 3.61 23.50
C ALA A 209 0.31 2.28 23.61
N LEU A 210 -0.34 1.86 22.50
CA LEU A 210 -1.06 0.59 22.47
C LEU A 210 -0.11 -0.59 22.62
N VAL A 211 1.01 -0.62 21.89
CA VAL A 211 1.99 -1.73 21.95
C VAL A 211 2.59 -1.84 23.34
N ASP A 212 2.95 -0.73 23.99
CA ASP A 212 3.48 -0.74 25.34
C ASP A 212 2.46 -1.32 26.34
N LYS A 213 1.20 -0.93 26.22
CA LYS A 213 0.15 -1.44 27.09
C LYS A 213 -0.17 -2.92 26.84
N LEU A 214 -0.14 -3.35 25.57
CA LEU A 214 -0.33 -4.76 25.22
C LEU A 214 0.80 -5.66 25.75
N LYS A 215 2.04 -5.16 25.76
CA LYS A 215 3.19 -5.85 26.36
C LYS A 215 3.05 -5.95 27.87
N GLU A 216 2.68 -4.85 28.54
CA GLU A 216 2.45 -4.83 29.99
C GLU A 216 1.38 -5.84 30.42
N LEU A 217 0.29 -5.94 29.67
CA LEU A 217 -0.82 -6.82 29.95
C LEU A 217 -0.67 -8.23 29.39
N GLU A 218 0.41 -8.51 28.65
CA GLU A 218 0.61 -9.75 27.88
C GLU A 218 -0.58 -10.11 26.97
N ALA A 219 -1.32 -9.09 26.51
CA ALA A 219 -2.54 -9.28 25.75
C ALA A 219 -2.26 -9.84 24.35
N VAL A 220 -3.21 -10.60 23.79
CA VAL A 220 -3.08 -11.22 22.47
C VAL A 220 -3.24 -10.19 21.37
N SER A 221 -4.15 -9.23 21.54
CA SER A 221 -4.42 -8.18 20.56
C SER A 221 -5.07 -6.96 21.20
N GLY A 222 -5.04 -5.87 20.50
CA GLY A 222 -5.72 -4.64 20.89
C GLY A 222 -5.96 -3.70 19.74
N VAL A 223 -6.87 -2.77 19.96
CA VAL A 223 -7.26 -1.73 19.01
C VAL A 223 -7.27 -0.39 19.72
N ALA A 224 -6.79 0.65 19.05
CA ALA A 224 -6.95 2.03 19.48
C ALA A 224 -7.48 2.86 18.31
N ILE A 225 -8.53 3.64 18.55
CA ILE A 225 -9.09 4.59 17.59
C ILE A 225 -9.11 5.97 18.24
N LEU A 226 -8.50 6.94 17.58
CA LEU A 226 -8.53 8.34 17.97
C LEU A 226 -9.42 9.09 16.99
N MET A 227 -10.47 9.72 17.51
CA MET A 227 -11.45 10.47 16.72
C MET A 227 -11.56 11.89 17.24
N ASP A 228 -11.58 12.84 16.34
CA ASP A 228 -11.91 14.25 16.65
C ASP A 228 -13.41 14.39 16.86
N VAL A 229 -13.80 14.81 18.06
CA VAL A 229 -15.22 14.85 18.45
C VAL A 229 -16.06 15.82 17.61
N PRO A 230 -15.58 17.07 17.32
CA PRO A 230 -16.37 18.03 16.54
C PRO A 230 -16.60 17.60 15.08
N THR A 231 -15.64 16.93 14.46
CA THR A 231 -15.68 16.60 13.01
C THR A 231 -16.04 15.15 12.73
N GLY A 232 -15.83 14.26 13.69
CA GLY A 232 -15.91 12.80 13.48
C GLY A 232 -14.74 12.22 12.72
N ASP A 233 -13.69 13.01 12.46
CA ASP A 233 -12.49 12.55 11.75
C ASP A 233 -11.72 11.50 12.54
N VAL A 234 -11.45 10.37 11.95
CA VAL A 234 -10.52 9.37 12.52
C VAL A 234 -9.10 9.86 12.29
N LYS A 235 -8.42 10.28 13.35
CA LYS A 235 -7.03 10.76 13.31
C LYS A 235 -6.03 9.62 13.44
N ALA A 236 -6.38 8.55 14.15
CA ALA A 236 -5.59 7.34 14.24
C ALA A 236 -6.48 6.11 14.34
N ILE A 237 -6.02 4.99 13.75
CA ILE A 237 -6.65 3.68 13.85
C ILE A 237 -5.55 2.63 13.86
N VAL A 238 -5.34 2.01 15.02
CA VAL A 238 -4.26 1.07 15.28
C VAL A 238 -4.84 -0.29 15.61
N ASN A 239 -4.28 -1.31 14.98
CA ASN A 239 -4.70 -2.70 15.16
C ASN A 239 -3.47 -3.57 15.40
N MET A 240 -3.27 -4.07 16.60
CA MET A 240 -2.10 -4.87 16.94
C MET A 240 -2.46 -6.28 17.36
N THR A 241 -1.71 -7.24 16.87
CA THR A 241 -1.83 -8.65 17.22
C THR A 241 -0.45 -9.21 17.55
N ARG A 242 -0.34 -9.99 18.63
CA ARG A 242 0.90 -10.64 19.04
C ARG A 242 1.30 -11.72 18.05
N GLY A 243 2.52 -11.63 17.53
CA GLY A 243 3.13 -12.65 16.69
C GLY A 243 3.71 -13.82 17.50
N GLN A 244 4.14 -14.85 16.81
CA GLN A 244 4.78 -16.03 17.43
C GLN A 244 6.11 -15.68 18.12
N ASP A 245 6.76 -14.63 17.68
CA ASP A 245 8.01 -14.09 18.24
C ASP A 245 7.79 -13.19 19.47
N GLY A 246 6.52 -13.01 19.90
CA GLY A 246 6.14 -12.16 21.02
C GLY A 246 6.03 -10.68 20.70
N ASN A 247 6.41 -10.25 19.48
CA ASN A 247 6.23 -8.88 19.02
C ASN A 247 4.80 -8.63 18.50
N TYR A 248 4.42 -7.36 18.41
CA TYR A 248 3.09 -6.96 17.94
C TYR A 248 3.16 -6.41 16.51
N TYR A 249 2.19 -6.82 15.70
CA TYR A 249 2.11 -6.48 14.27
C TYR A 249 0.69 -6.14 13.84
N GLU A 250 0.58 -5.27 12.87
CA GLU A 250 -0.69 -4.95 12.21
C GLU A 250 -1.06 -6.04 11.19
N MET A 251 -1.63 -7.16 11.67
CA MET A 251 -1.98 -8.31 10.84
C MET A 251 -3.34 -8.19 10.17
N ARG A 252 -4.33 -7.68 10.88
CA ARG A 252 -5.74 -7.53 10.45
C ARG A 252 -6.28 -6.19 10.93
N ASN A 253 -7.25 -5.63 10.22
CA ASN A 253 -7.99 -4.46 10.72
C ASN A 253 -9.07 -4.94 11.70
N LEU A 254 -8.69 -5.17 12.93
CA LEU A 254 -9.57 -5.67 13.99
C LEU A 254 -10.69 -4.69 14.32
N ALA A 255 -10.44 -3.39 14.18
CA ALA A 255 -11.40 -2.33 14.46
C ALA A 255 -12.70 -2.48 13.67
N ILE A 256 -12.62 -3.02 12.44
CA ILE A 256 -13.77 -3.14 11.54
C ILE A 256 -14.12 -4.59 11.18
N SER A 257 -13.26 -5.56 11.50
CA SER A 257 -13.47 -6.95 11.10
C SER A 257 -13.71 -7.93 12.26
N ASN A 258 -13.49 -7.48 13.50
CA ASN A 258 -13.64 -8.35 14.65
C ASN A 258 -15.00 -8.15 15.30
N LEU A 259 -15.78 -9.23 15.38
CA LEU A 259 -17.07 -9.23 16.05
C LEU A 259 -16.87 -9.69 17.50
N GLN A 260 -17.23 -8.82 18.43
CA GLN A 260 -17.15 -9.10 19.87
C GLN A 260 -18.44 -8.63 20.56
N GLU A 261 -18.73 -9.24 21.70
CA GLU A 261 -19.80 -8.78 22.56
C GLU A 261 -19.38 -7.45 23.19
N PRO A 262 -20.08 -6.33 22.90
CA PRO A 262 -19.69 -5.01 23.39
C PRO A 262 -19.91 -4.84 24.89
N GLY A 263 -20.75 -5.65 25.50
CA GLY A 263 -21.11 -5.51 26.88
C GLY A 263 -21.74 -4.15 27.21
N SER A 264 -21.37 -3.58 28.36
CA SER A 264 -21.89 -2.31 28.84
C SER A 264 -21.53 -1.09 27.97
N THR A 265 -20.52 -1.19 27.11
CA THR A 265 -20.21 -0.08 26.17
C THR A 265 -21.34 0.19 25.18
N PHE A 266 -22.18 -0.82 24.90
CA PHE A 266 -23.36 -0.65 24.04
C PHE A 266 -24.45 0.23 24.66
N LYS A 267 -24.43 0.45 25.99
CA LYS A 267 -25.37 1.36 26.69
C LYS A 267 -25.30 2.78 26.13
N THR A 268 -24.09 3.24 25.74
CA THR A 268 -23.90 4.54 25.09
C THR A 268 -24.76 4.65 23.84
N ALA A 269 -24.70 3.63 22.95
CA ALA A 269 -25.51 3.62 21.74
C ALA A 269 -27.03 3.60 22.06
N SER A 270 -27.43 2.83 23.07
CA SER A 270 -28.83 2.77 23.49
C SER A 270 -29.36 4.13 23.98
N ILE A 271 -28.56 4.84 24.77
CA ILE A 271 -28.92 6.18 25.25
C ILE A 271 -28.95 7.21 24.10
N MET A 272 -27.97 7.16 23.18
CA MET A 272 -27.96 8.02 22.00
C MET A 272 -29.25 7.85 21.18
N VAL A 273 -29.67 6.62 20.92
CA VAL A 273 -30.94 6.34 20.21
C VAL A 273 -32.13 6.88 20.97
N ALA A 274 -32.20 6.69 22.30
CA ALA A 274 -33.33 7.19 23.12
C ALA A 274 -33.43 8.71 23.14
N LEU A 275 -32.28 9.39 23.12
CA LEU A 275 -32.23 10.87 23.03
C LEU A 275 -32.60 11.34 21.61
N GLU A 276 -32.10 10.73 20.57
CA GLU A 276 -32.37 11.07 19.16
C GLU A 276 -33.86 10.86 18.83
N ASP A 277 -34.45 9.77 19.29
CA ASP A 277 -35.88 9.50 19.14
C ASP A 277 -36.80 10.38 20.02
N GLY A 278 -36.23 11.26 20.84
CA GLY A 278 -36.96 12.12 21.76
C GLY A 278 -37.74 11.37 22.84
N LYS A 279 -37.33 10.12 23.16
CA LYS A 279 -37.99 9.31 24.21
C LYS A 279 -37.59 9.74 25.59
N VAL A 280 -36.41 10.29 25.74
CA VAL A 280 -35.89 10.87 27.00
C VAL A 280 -35.13 12.17 26.68
N THR A 281 -34.99 13.00 27.73
CA THR A 281 -34.08 14.17 27.69
C THR A 281 -32.91 13.88 28.66
N PRO A 282 -31.83 14.66 28.63
CA PRO A 282 -30.73 14.50 29.56
C PRO A 282 -31.18 14.55 31.02
N ASP A 283 -32.15 15.45 31.32
CA ASP A 283 -32.68 15.64 32.67
C ASP A 283 -33.85 14.72 33.01
N TYR A 284 -34.22 13.80 32.11
CA TYR A 284 -35.29 12.83 32.38
C TYR A 284 -34.92 11.92 33.55
N ILE A 285 -35.79 11.86 34.56
CA ILE A 285 -35.55 11.05 35.76
C ILE A 285 -36.09 9.64 35.56
N VAL A 286 -35.24 8.68 35.77
CA VAL A 286 -35.57 7.24 35.79
C VAL A 286 -35.53 6.75 37.23
N ASP A 287 -36.62 6.21 37.72
CA ASP A 287 -36.64 5.53 39.01
C ASP A 287 -36.22 4.05 38.83
N THR A 288 -35.02 3.72 39.28
CA THR A 288 -34.50 2.37 39.29
C THR A 288 -34.84 1.58 40.53
N GLY A 289 -35.53 2.22 41.49
CA GLY A 289 -35.94 1.64 42.75
C GLY A 289 -34.76 1.05 43.51
N ASN A 290 -34.91 -0.20 43.99
CA ASN A 290 -33.85 -0.94 44.70
C ASN A 290 -32.87 -1.65 43.76
N GLY A 291 -32.88 -1.31 42.47
CA GLY A 291 -31.98 -1.92 41.47
C GLY A 291 -32.40 -3.32 41.00
N ILE A 292 -33.64 -3.72 41.24
CA ILE A 292 -34.20 -5.00 40.78
C ILE A 292 -35.51 -4.71 40.04
N LYS A 293 -35.59 -5.17 38.79
CA LYS A 293 -36.81 -5.03 37.98
C LYS A 293 -37.09 -6.29 37.16
N MET A 294 -38.32 -6.77 37.18
CA MET A 294 -38.74 -7.82 36.27
C MET A 294 -39.05 -7.22 34.90
N MET A 295 -38.35 -7.72 33.85
CA MET A 295 -38.57 -7.28 32.49
C MET A 295 -38.65 -8.49 31.58
N TYR A 296 -39.75 -8.62 30.81
CA TYR A 296 -39.97 -9.74 29.87
C TYR A 296 -39.75 -11.12 30.45
N GLY A 297 -40.16 -11.33 31.72
CA GLY A 297 -40.00 -12.60 32.42
C GLY A 297 -38.60 -12.87 32.99
N GLN A 298 -37.68 -11.92 32.82
CA GLN A 298 -36.31 -11.98 33.34
C GLN A 298 -36.09 -10.96 34.45
N THR A 299 -35.38 -11.37 35.49
CA THR A 299 -34.99 -10.45 36.58
C THR A 299 -33.73 -9.69 36.18
N MET A 300 -33.87 -8.40 35.89
CA MET A 300 -32.76 -7.48 35.68
C MET A 300 -32.28 -6.92 37.01
N ARG A 301 -30.96 -6.84 37.17
CA ARG A 301 -30.34 -6.33 38.40
C ARG A 301 -29.27 -5.29 38.03
N ASP A 302 -29.30 -4.16 38.72
CA ASP A 302 -28.19 -3.20 38.70
C ASP A 302 -26.99 -3.74 39.46
N HIS A 303 -25.78 -3.30 39.13
CA HIS A 303 -24.59 -3.81 39.80
C HIS A 303 -24.56 -3.56 41.31
N ASN A 304 -25.27 -2.55 41.78
CA ASN A 304 -25.38 -2.17 43.21
C ASN A 304 -26.71 -2.58 43.88
N TRP A 305 -27.50 -3.47 43.23
CA TRP A 305 -28.79 -3.94 43.78
C TRP A 305 -28.70 -4.40 45.22
N HIS A 306 -27.58 -5.04 45.60
CA HIS A 306 -27.31 -5.54 46.95
C HIS A 306 -27.04 -4.44 47.96
N ARG A 307 -26.89 -3.18 47.53
CA ARG A 307 -26.71 -1.97 48.34
C ARG A 307 -27.92 -1.05 48.31
N GLY A 308 -29.03 -1.52 47.74
CA GLY A 308 -30.28 -0.75 47.68
C GLY A 308 -30.54 -0.05 46.35
N GLY A 309 -29.73 -0.31 45.30
CA GLY A 309 -29.93 0.34 43.98
C GLY A 309 -29.51 1.78 43.93
N TYR A 310 -29.86 2.47 42.82
CA TYR A 310 -29.59 3.90 42.62
C TYR A 310 -30.80 4.81 42.94
N GLY A 311 -32.00 4.23 43.09
CA GLY A 311 -33.23 5.02 43.23
C GLY A 311 -33.53 5.87 41.97
N ALA A 312 -33.94 7.09 42.17
CA ALA A 312 -34.25 8.02 41.09
C ALA A 312 -32.97 8.74 40.63
N ILE A 313 -32.60 8.55 39.34
CA ILE A 313 -31.45 9.19 38.74
C ILE A 313 -31.81 9.78 37.38
N ASP A 314 -31.14 10.85 36.97
CA ASP A 314 -31.29 11.42 35.65
C ASP A 314 -30.47 10.66 34.59
N VAL A 315 -30.80 10.88 33.31
CA VAL A 315 -30.12 10.19 32.18
C VAL A 315 -28.63 10.52 32.15
N ASN A 316 -28.18 11.70 32.56
CA ASN A 316 -26.77 12.07 32.63
C ASN A 316 -25.95 11.15 33.59
N ARG A 317 -26.62 10.58 34.60
CA ARG A 317 -25.98 9.74 35.63
C ARG A 317 -26.11 8.23 35.39
N ILE A 318 -26.82 7.83 34.32
CA ILE A 318 -27.00 6.41 33.96
C ILE A 318 -25.74 5.78 33.43
N MET A 319 -24.82 6.57 32.84
CA MET A 319 -23.57 6.16 32.24
C MET A 319 -22.40 6.05 33.25
#